data_a288f51c21613793fc31aa4b763a4557
#
_entry.id   a288f51c21613793fc31aa4b763a4557
#
_cell.length_a   1.000
_cell.length_b   1.000
_cell.length_c   1.000
_cell.angle_alpha   90.00
_cell.angle_beta   90.00
_cell.angle_gamma   90.00
#
_symmetry.space_group_name_H-M   'P 1'
#
loop_
_entity.id
_entity.type
_entity.pdbx_description
1 polymer ?
#
loop_
_entity_poly.entity_id
_entity_poly.type
_entity_poly.pdbx_seq_one_letter_code
_entity_poly.pdbx_strand_id
1 'polypeptide(L)'
;MSKLAFRAAFAAGLFALVWVAAGFINGHWLALAMTGAIAITYGLGALELTRFSQTTGQLNQALAEASSTGPDLQAWLERVPATLRNPVRLRIDGERVGLPGPALTPYLVGLLVMLGMLGTFLGMVVTFKGVVFALEGSGDLQAIRSALAEPIKGLGLAFGTSIAGVATSAMLGLMSAMCRRQRLEASRLLDTHIATSLRPFSRAHQREQASLALQAQSQALPAVADKLQAMMDHMAQHHLRLSEQLATQQAQFHQ
;
A
#
# COMPACT_ATOMS: atom_id res chain seq x y z
N MET A 1 -1.01 4.59 -16.31
CA MET A 1 0.39 4.85 -16.76
C MET A 1 0.97 3.54 -17.27
N SER A 2 1.72 3.59 -18.34
CA SER A 2 2.09 2.40 -19.10
C SER A 2 3.09 1.53 -18.33
N LYS A 3 2.82 0.22 -18.27
CA LYS A 3 3.77 -0.83 -17.87
C LYS A 3 5.13 -0.65 -18.60
N LEU A 4 5.11 0.06 -19.72
CA LEU A 4 6.24 0.45 -20.54
C LEU A 4 7.19 1.42 -19.81
N ALA A 5 6.69 2.47 -19.15
CA ALA A 5 7.54 3.44 -18.44
C ALA A 5 8.24 2.79 -17.23
N PHE A 6 7.56 1.90 -16.51
CA PHE A 6 8.17 1.13 -15.44
C PHE A 6 9.29 0.21 -15.95
N ARG A 7 9.04 -0.51 -17.04
CA ARG A 7 10.05 -1.39 -17.67
C ARG A 7 11.22 -0.58 -18.24
N ALA A 8 10.96 0.59 -18.82
CA ALA A 8 12.00 1.47 -19.33
C ALA A 8 12.92 1.99 -18.21
N ALA A 9 12.35 2.43 -17.09
CA ALA A 9 13.13 2.86 -15.92
C ALA A 9 13.99 1.71 -15.36
N PHE A 10 13.42 0.50 -15.26
CA PHE A 10 14.16 -0.67 -14.83
C PHE A 10 15.30 -1.01 -15.80
N ALA A 11 15.02 -1.02 -17.11
CA ALA A 11 16.01 -1.31 -18.13
C ALA A 11 17.14 -0.26 -18.16
N ALA A 12 16.83 1.03 -17.95
CA ALA A 12 17.84 2.09 -17.88
C ALA A 12 18.79 1.90 -16.69
N GLY A 13 18.27 1.55 -15.51
CA GLY A 13 19.12 1.24 -14.35
C GLY A 13 19.96 -0.01 -14.54
N LEU A 14 19.39 -1.05 -15.16
CA LEU A 14 20.11 -2.29 -15.48
C LEU A 14 21.21 -2.02 -16.54
N PHE A 15 20.93 -1.21 -17.54
CA PHE A 15 21.90 -0.80 -18.56
C PHE A 15 23.08 -0.08 -17.92
N ALA A 16 22.85 0.87 -17.01
CA ALA A 16 23.91 1.57 -16.29
C ALA A 16 24.80 0.61 -15.50
N LEU A 17 24.19 -0.39 -14.83
CA LEU A 17 24.92 -1.44 -14.09
C LEU A 17 25.77 -2.30 -15.00
N VAL A 18 25.21 -2.77 -16.10
CA VAL A 18 25.92 -3.63 -17.07
C VAL A 18 27.08 -2.87 -17.72
N TRP A 19 26.85 -1.59 -18.10
CA TRP A 19 27.92 -0.75 -18.65
C TRP A 19 29.10 -0.61 -17.68
N VAL A 20 28.81 -0.26 -16.43
CA VAL A 20 29.84 -0.10 -15.40
C VAL A 20 30.54 -1.43 -15.12
N ALA A 21 29.80 -2.53 -14.98
CA ALA A 21 30.35 -3.87 -14.76
C ALA A 21 31.29 -4.30 -15.90
N ALA A 22 30.91 -4.02 -17.17
CA ALA A 22 31.72 -4.34 -18.33
C ALA A 22 33.10 -3.63 -18.30
N GLY A 23 33.15 -2.41 -17.73
CA GLY A 23 34.42 -1.68 -17.54
C GLY A 23 35.33 -2.31 -16.48
N PHE A 24 34.82 -3.20 -15.62
CA PHE A 24 35.59 -3.78 -14.49
C PHE A 24 36.03 -5.23 -14.68
N ILE A 25 35.65 -5.88 -15.78
CA ILE A 25 35.96 -7.29 -16.06
C ILE A 25 37.47 -7.56 -16.10
N ASN A 26 38.29 -6.55 -16.47
CA ASN A 26 39.72 -6.71 -16.67
C ASN A 26 40.58 -6.50 -15.41
N GLY A 27 40.18 -7.03 -14.25
CA GLY A 27 41.11 -7.19 -13.13
C GLY A 27 40.78 -6.45 -11.83
N HIS A 28 39.61 -5.81 -11.70
CA HIS A 28 39.24 -5.06 -10.51
C HIS A 28 38.10 -5.75 -9.71
N TRP A 29 38.41 -6.87 -9.06
CA TRP A 29 37.46 -7.70 -8.32
C TRP A 29 36.68 -6.92 -7.25
N LEU A 30 37.30 -5.93 -6.59
CA LEU A 30 36.67 -5.09 -5.58
C LEU A 30 35.54 -4.23 -6.20
N ALA A 31 35.82 -3.62 -7.35
CA ALA A 31 34.83 -2.82 -8.09
C ALA A 31 33.69 -3.70 -8.62
N LEU A 32 33.99 -4.92 -9.07
CA LEU A 32 32.99 -5.93 -9.44
C LEU A 32 32.13 -6.33 -8.26
N ALA A 33 32.71 -6.58 -7.08
CA ALA A 33 31.98 -6.92 -5.88
C ALA A 33 31.02 -5.78 -5.46
N MET A 34 31.49 -4.52 -5.50
CA MET A 34 30.66 -3.35 -5.18
C MET A 34 29.53 -3.17 -6.21
N THR A 35 29.81 -3.31 -7.51
CA THR A 35 28.78 -3.24 -8.55
C THR A 35 27.78 -4.39 -8.40
N GLY A 36 28.24 -5.57 -8.01
CA GLY A 36 27.39 -6.72 -7.67
C GLY A 36 26.46 -6.43 -6.48
N ALA A 37 26.98 -5.82 -5.41
CA ALA A 37 26.17 -5.41 -4.25
C ALA A 37 25.10 -4.37 -4.64
N ILE A 38 25.46 -3.39 -5.49
CA ILE A 38 24.53 -2.41 -6.05
C ILE A 38 23.44 -3.12 -6.89
N ALA A 39 23.85 -4.09 -7.75
CA ALA A 39 22.93 -4.85 -8.59
C ALA A 39 21.93 -5.68 -7.78
N ILE A 40 22.39 -6.34 -6.73
CA ILE A 40 21.54 -7.12 -5.81
C ILE A 40 20.54 -6.18 -5.11
N THR A 41 21.00 -5.07 -4.57
CA THR A 41 20.15 -4.08 -3.88
C THR A 41 19.10 -3.48 -4.82
N TYR A 42 19.51 -3.15 -6.06
CA TYR A 42 18.60 -2.67 -7.09
C TYR A 42 17.55 -3.71 -7.49
N GLY A 43 17.98 -4.97 -7.66
CA GLY A 43 17.12 -6.11 -7.96
C GLY A 43 16.07 -6.35 -6.86
N LEU A 44 16.48 -6.33 -5.58
CA LEU A 44 15.57 -6.47 -4.44
C LEU A 44 14.50 -5.35 -4.42
N GLY A 45 14.93 -4.09 -4.65
CA GLY A 45 14.00 -2.97 -4.74
C GLY A 45 13.02 -3.10 -5.92
N ALA A 46 13.50 -3.53 -7.07
CA ALA A 46 12.67 -3.76 -8.25
C ALA A 46 11.66 -4.91 -8.03
N LEU A 47 12.06 -5.99 -7.36
CA LEU A 47 11.18 -7.09 -6.99
C LEU A 47 10.07 -6.66 -6.03
N GLU A 48 10.40 -5.85 -5.02
CA GLU A 48 9.40 -5.28 -4.10
C GLU A 48 8.38 -4.43 -4.87
N LEU A 49 8.84 -3.54 -5.74
CA LEU A 49 7.98 -2.64 -6.51
C LEU A 49 7.12 -3.39 -7.53
N THR A 50 7.63 -4.46 -8.15
CA THR A 50 6.83 -5.28 -9.06
C THR A 50 5.70 -6.00 -8.33
N ARG A 51 5.98 -6.61 -7.17
CA ARG A 51 4.96 -7.22 -6.31
C ARG A 51 3.92 -6.18 -5.85
N PHE A 52 4.39 -5.01 -5.45
CA PHE A 52 3.52 -3.91 -5.03
C PHE A 52 2.60 -3.42 -6.17
N SER A 53 3.14 -3.28 -7.38
CA SER A 53 2.36 -2.90 -8.57
C SER A 53 1.33 -3.99 -8.96
N GLN A 54 1.70 -5.26 -8.83
CA GLN A 54 0.78 -6.39 -9.07
C GLN A 54 -0.40 -6.37 -8.10
N THR A 55 -0.15 -6.21 -6.79
CA THR A 55 -1.23 -6.13 -5.78
C THR A 55 -2.14 -4.92 -6.01
N THR A 56 -1.59 -3.79 -6.49
CA THR A 56 -2.40 -2.63 -6.86
C THR A 56 -3.27 -2.91 -8.09
N GLY A 57 -2.71 -3.62 -9.08
CA GLY A 57 -3.45 -4.05 -10.28
C GLY A 57 -4.61 -5.01 -9.94
N GLN A 58 -4.38 -5.97 -9.05
CA GLN A 58 -5.43 -6.88 -8.58
C GLN A 58 -6.54 -6.15 -7.82
N LEU A 59 -6.19 -5.15 -6.99
CA LEU A 59 -7.19 -4.31 -6.33
C LEU A 59 -8.05 -3.55 -7.37
N ASN A 60 -7.42 -2.94 -8.38
CA ASN A 60 -8.16 -2.23 -9.43
C ASN A 60 -9.08 -3.16 -10.21
N GLN A 61 -8.67 -4.40 -10.47
CA GLN A 61 -9.52 -5.40 -11.11
C GLN A 61 -10.70 -5.78 -10.21
N ALA A 62 -10.47 -6.04 -8.92
CA ALA A 62 -11.54 -6.33 -7.97
C ALA A 62 -12.53 -5.16 -7.84
N LEU A 63 -12.06 -3.90 -7.93
CA LEU A 63 -12.93 -2.72 -7.94
C LEU A 63 -13.76 -2.61 -9.22
N ALA A 64 -13.20 -2.92 -10.38
CA ALA A 64 -13.94 -2.92 -11.64
C ALA A 64 -15.08 -3.96 -11.64
N GLU A 65 -14.86 -5.09 -10.98
CA GLU A 65 -15.84 -6.16 -10.81
C GLU A 65 -16.87 -5.88 -9.70
N ALA A 66 -16.60 -4.94 -8.79
CA ALA A 66 -17.48 -4.61 -7.66
C ALA A 66 -18.89 -4.15 -8.11
N SER A 67 -18.99 -3.52 -9.28
CA SER A 67 -20.27 -3.06 -9.86
C SER A 67 -21.16 -4.21 -10.37
N SER A 68 -20.57 -5.37 -10.67
CA SER A 68 -21.26 -6.56 -11.21
C SER A 68 -21.44 -7.67 -10.17
N THR A 69 -20.80 -7.54 -9.01
CA THR A 69 -20.90 -8.53 -7.94
C THR A 69 -22.17 -8.26 -7.12
N GLY A 70 -23.00 -9.29 -6.94
CA GLY A 70 -24.21 -9.22 -6.12
C GLY A 70 -23.94 -8.83 -4.64
N PRO A 71 -24.93 -8.91 -3.76
CA PRO A 71 -24.92 -8.28 -2.44
C PRO A 71 -23.98 -8.93 -1.40
N ASP A 72 -22.95 -9.68 -1.80
CA ASP A 72 -22.05 -10.36 -0.88
C ASP A 72 -20.68 -9.65 -0.79
N LEU A 73 -20.53 -8.84 0.27
CA LEU A 73 -19.26 -8.17 0.59
C LEU A 73 -18.13 -9.15 0.88
N GLN A 74 -18.43 -10.31 1.50
CA GLN A 74 -17.38 -11.28 1.85
C GLN A 74 -16.79 -11.93 0.60
N ALA A 75 -17.62 -12.37 -0.32
CA ALA A 75 -17.18 -12.93 -1.60
C ALA A 75 -16.36 -11.93 -2.43
N TRP A 76 -16.71 -10.63 -2.35
CA TRP A 76 -15.91 -9.58 -3.00
C TRP A 76 -14.56 -9.37 -2.30
N LEU A 77 -14.52 -9.33 -0.96
CA LEU A 77 -13.29 -9.18 -0.18
C LEU A 77 -12.30 -10.33 -0.40
N GLU A 78 -12.77 -11.54 -0.72
CA GLU A 78 -11.90 -12.67 -1.06
C GLU A 78 -11.12 -12.45 -2.35
N ARG A 79 -11.65 -11.68 -3.30
CA ARG A 79 -10.97 -11.30 -4.55
C ARG A 79 -9.93 -10.20 -4.34
N VAL A 80 -10.03 -9.45 -3.24
CA VAL A 80 -9.03 -8.45 -2.85
C VAL A 80 -7.77 -9.15 -2.34
N PRO A 81 -6.56 -8.74 -2.76
CA PRO A 81 -5.31 -9.31 -2.25
C PRO A 81 -5.27 -9.35 -0.73
N ALA A 82 -4.79 -10.45 -0.14
CA ALA A 82 -4.79 -10.68 1.31
C ALA A 82 -4.13 -9.54 2.10
N THR A 83 -3.05 -8.96 1.55
CA THR A 83 -2.33 -7.82 2.15
C THR A 83 -3.15 -6.53 2.22
N LEU A 84 -4.16 -6.38 1.37
CA LEU A 84 -5.02 -5.20 1.27
C LEU A 84 -6.42 -5.42 1.85
N ARG A 85 -6.80 -6.66 2.13
CA ARG A 85 -8.15 -7.03 2.58
C ARG A 85 -8.54 -6.30 3.86
N ASN A 86 -7.66 -6.29 4.86
CA ASN A 86 -7.93 -5.63 6.14
C ASN A 86 -8.01 -4.09 6.01
N PRO A 87 -7.05 -3.38 5.38
CA PRO A 87 -7.17 -1.94 5.16
C PRO A 87 -8.42 -1.54 4.34
N VAL A 88 -8.77 -2.33 3.33
CA VAL A 88 -9.98 -2.09 2.51
C VAL A 88 -11.24 -2.26 3.35
N ARG A 89 -11.33 -3.32 4.16
CA ARG A 89 -12.47 -3.56 5.05
C ARG A 89 -12.66 -2.41 6.05
N LEU A 90 -11.58 -2.01 6.75
CA LEU A 90 -11.62 -0.90 7.70
C LEU A 90 -12.10 0.39 7.05
N ARG A 91 -11.70 0.62 5.80
CA ARG A 91 -12.10 1.81 5.04
C ARG A 91 -13.59 1.77 4.63
N ILE A 92 -14.14 0.61 4.30
CA ILE A 92 -15.58 0.41 4.08
C ILE A 92 -16.35 0.66 5.39
N ASP A 93 -15.79 0.23 6.52
CA ASP A 93 -16.34 0.48 7.87
C ASP A 93 -16.29 1.96 8.29
N GLY A 94 -15.67 2.84 7.47
CA GLY A 94 -15.60 4.29 7.69
C GLY A 94 -14.34 4.75 8.42
N GLU A 95 -13.37 3.88 8.64
CA GLU A 95 -12.10 4.25 9.24
C GLU A 95 -11.14 4.88 8.21
N ARG A 96 -10.42 5.92 8.61
CA ARG A 96 -9.44 6.62 7.74
C ARG A 96 -8.10 5.90 7.73
N VAL A 97 -8.06 4.68 7.22
CA VAL A 97 -6.83 3.88 7.12
C VAL A 97 -6.23 4.05 5.72
N GLY A 98 -4.95 4.43 5.65
CA GLY A 98 -4.20 4.49 4.39
C GLY A 98 -3.87 3.09 3.87
N LEU A 99 -3.88 2.92 2.54
CA LEU A 99 -3.36 1.69 1.94
C LEU A 99 -1.84 1.62 2.13
N PRO A 100 -1.27 0.47 2.53
CA PRO A 100 0.17 0.35 2.76
C PRO A 100 0.98 0.64 1.51
N GLY A 101 2.08 1.38 1.69
CA GLY A 101 3.08 1.68 0.65
C GLY A 101 4.22 0.66 0.62
N PRO A 102 5.18 0.79 -0.34
CA PRO A 102 6.38 -0.02 -0.32
C PRO A 102 7.22 0.36 0.91
N ALA A 103 7.61 -0.65 1.71
CA ALA A 103 8.27 -0.44 2.99
C ALA A 103 9.79 -0.32 2.85
N LEU A 104 10.43 -1.19 2.07
CA LEU A 104 11.89 -1.28 1.94
C LEU A 104 12.46 -0.33 0.89
N THR A 105 11.74 -0.07 -0.19
CA THR A 105 12.25 0.72 -1.32
C THR A 105 12.83 2.09 -0.93
N PRO A 106 12.25 2.89 -0.01
CA PRO A 106 12.85 4.17 0.38
C PRO A 106 14.24 4.03 1.01
N TYR A 107 14.45 2.98 1.80
CA TYR A 107 15.74 2.66 2.40
C TYR A 107 16.74 2.15 1.36
N LEU A 108 16.29 1.32 0.40
CA LEU A 108 17.13 0.79 -0.66
C LEU A 108 17.61 1.89 -1.60
N VAL A 109 16.79 2.90 -1.89
CA VAL A 109 17.19 4.09 -2.66
C VAL A 109 18.37 4.81 -2.00
N GLY A 110 18.30 5.04 -0.68
CA GLY A 110 19.40 5.63 0.08
C GLY A 110 20.64 4.72 0.14
N LEU A 111 20.43 3.42 0.34
CA LEU A 111 21.51 2.43 0.40
C LEU A 111 22.28 2.35 -0.94
N LEU A 112 21.60 2.45 -2.09
CA LEU A 112 22.24 2.47 -3.41
C LEU A 112 23.19 3.64 -3.55
N VAL A 113 22.80 4.84 -3.11
CA VAL A 113 23.68 6.02 -3.11
C VAL A 113 24.89 5.78 -2.20
N MET A 114 24.65 5.28 -0.99
CA MET A 114 25.72 5.01 -0.02
C MET A 114 26.70 3.95 -0.54
N LEU A 115 26.23 2.88 -1.18
CA LEU A 115 27.08 1.88 -1.82
C LEU A 115 27.91 2.47 -2.95
N GLY A 116 27.32 3.36 -3.77
CA GLY A 116 28.05 4.08 -4.80
C GLY A 116 29.18 4.93 -4.22
N MET A 117 28.91 5.69 -3.16
CA MET A 117 29.92 6.50 -2.47
C MET A 117 30.98 5.63 -1.77
N LEU A 118 30.58 4.53 -1.14
CA LEU A 118 31.52 3.59 -0.51
C LEU A 118 32.48 3.00 -1.56
N GLY A 119 31.97 2.68 -2.75
CA GLY A 119 32.79 2.18 -3.85
C GLY A 119 33.84 3.20 -4.31
N THR A 120 33.51 4.50 -4.36
CA THR A 120 34.49 5.55 -4.67
C THR A 120 35.56 5.65 -3.59
N PHE A 121 35.15 5.62 -2.32
CA PHE A 121 36.10 5.69 -1.22
C PHE A 121 37.07 4.50 -1.22
N LEU A 122 36.56 3.27 -1.37
CA LEU A 122 37.37 2.07 -1.45
C LEU A 122 38.31 2.10 -2.69
N GLY A 123 37.80 2.53 -3.83
CA GLY A 123 38.60 2.71 -5.04
C GLY A 123 39.77 3.67 -4.82
N MET A 124 39.51 4.81 -4.18
CA MET A 124 40.53 5.81 -3.88
C MET A 124 41.61 5.25 -2.92
N VAL A 125 41.20 4.54 -1.85
CA VAL A 125 42.16 3.93 -0.90
C VAL A 125 43.06 2.93 -1.57
N VAL A 126 42.53 2.06 -2.43
CA VAL A 126 43.35 1.09 -3.20
C VAL A 126 44.32 1.80 -4.13
N THR A 127 43.85 2.84 -4.81
CA THR A 127 44.67 3.64 -5.72
C THR A 127 45.85 4.31 -5.00
N PHE A 128 45.62 4.96 -3.86
CA PHE A 128 46.67 5.62 -3.10
C PHE A 128 47.71 4.62 -2.53
N LYS A 129 47.27 3.45 -2.05
CA LYS A 129 48.19 2.40 -1.62
C LYS A 129 49.14 1.94 -2.76
N GLY A 130 48.59 1.80 -3.97
CA GLY A 130 49.39 1.46 -5.15
C GLY A 130 50.45 2.51 -5.49
N VAL A 131 50.12 3.82 -5.38
CA VAL A 131 51.05 4.92 -5.60
C VAL A 131 52.19 4.91 -4.60
N VAL A 132 51.89 4.81 -3.31
CA VAL A 132 52.91 4.81 -2.24
C VAL A 132 53.89 3.66 -2.43
N PHE A 133 53.37 2.45 -2.66
CA PHE A 133 54.22 1.28 -2.90
C PHE A 133 55.14 1.40 -4.13
N ALA A 134 54.63 2.00 -5.19
CA ALA A 134 55.41 2.20 -6.42
C ALA A 134 56.50 3.29 -6.31
N LEU A 135 56.28 4.31 -5.47
CA LEU A 135 57.26 5.36 -5.20
C LEU A 135 58.37 4.92 -4.23
N GLU A 136 58.08 4.01 -3.30
CA GLU A 136 59.07 3.48 -2.35
C GLU A 136 60.07 2.49 -3.01
N GLY A 137 59.68 1.86 -4.14
CA GLY A 137 60.44 0.76 -4.75
C GLY A 137 61.31 1.11 -5.94
N SER A 138 61.31 2.34 -6.50
CA SER A 138 61.98 2.59 -7.77
C SER A 138 62.59 3.98 -7.91
N GLY A 139 63.91 4.01 -8.19
CA GLY A 139 64.66 5.21 -8.60
C GLY A 139 64.62 5.46 -10.11
N ASP A 140 63.89 4.67 -10.91
CA ASP A 140 63.83 4.78 -12.37
C ASP A 140 62.63 5.60 -12.83
N LEU A 141 62.87 6.59 -13.70
CA LEU A 141 61.86 7.49 -14.26
C LEU A 141 60.77 6.74 -15.03
N GLN A 142 61.08 5.59 -15.61
CA GLN A 142 60.11 4.79 -16.38
C GLN A 142 59.19 3.99 -15.46
N ALA A 143 59.69 3.54 -14.32
CA ALA A 143 58.89 2.92 -13.25
C ALA A 143 57.95 3.93 -12.58
N ILE A 144 58.42 5.19 -12.38
CA ILE A 144 57.59 6.29 -11.84
C ILE A 144 56.44 6.64 -12.79
N ARG A 145 56.69 6.67 -14.10
CA ARG A 145 55.63 6.92 -15.11
C ARG A 145 54.56 5.81 -15.11
N SER A 146 54.97 4.55 -15.04
CA SER A 146 54.04 3.42 -14.97
C SER A 146 53.25 3.40 -13.67
N ALA A 147 53.91 3.76 -12.56
CA ALA A 147 53.30 3.88 -11.25
C ALA A 147 52.21 5.00 -11.16
N LEU A 148 52.42 6.09 -11.90
CA LEU A 148 51.43 7.19 -11.99
C LEU A 148 50.25 6.88 -12.93
N ALA A 149 50.39 5.92 -13.85
CA ALA A 149 49.29 5.51 -14.75
C ALA A 149 48.24 4.65 -14.03
N GLU A 150 48.61 3.88 -13.03
CA GLU A 150 47.72 3.00 -12.28
C GLU A 150 46.66 3.75 -11.40
N PRO A 151 47.02 4.84 -10.69
CA PRO A 151 46.08 5.71 -10.00
C PRO A 151 45.00 6.31 -10.90
N ILE A 152 45.35 6.69 -12.12
CA ILE A 152 44.43 7.28 -13.08
C ILE A 152 43.36 6.23 -13.50
N LYS A 153 43.77 4.98 -13.68
CA LYS A 153 42.82 3.88 -13.92
C LYS A 153 41.92 3.61 -12.70
N GLY A 154 42.52 3.62 -11.50
CA GLY A 154 41.77 3.43 -10.23
C GLY A 154 40.73 4.54 -9.99
N LEU A 155 41.03 5.78 -10.39
CA LEU A 155 40.09 6.90 -10.31
C LEU A 155 38.87 6.67 -11.23
N GLY A 156 39.07 6.16 -12.43
CA GLY A 156 37.99 5.79 -13.35
C GLY A 156 37.06 4.71 -12.74
N LEU A 157 37.62 3.77 -11.98
CA LEU A 157 36.88 2.73 -11.29
C LEU A 157 36.05 3.30 -10.14
N ALA A 158 36.63 4.19 -9.35
CA ALA A 158 35.91 4.85 -8.24
C ALA A 158 34.69 5.62 -8.78
N PHE A 159 34.85 6.40 -9.84
CA PHE A 159 33.73 7.12 -10.47
C PHE A 159 32.66 6.19 -11.05
N GLY A 160 33.08 5.06 -11.66
CA GLY A 160 32.15 4.10 -12.24
C GLY A 160 31.17 3.53 -11.22
N THR A 161 31.62 3.13 -10.03
CA THR A 161 30.72 2.62 -8.96
C THR A 161 29.76 3.68 -8.44
N SER A 162 30.21 4.95 -8.36
CA SER A 162 29.34 6.06 -7.97
C SER A 162 28.24 6.30 -9.00
N ILE A 163 28.61 6.32 -10.30
CA ILE A 163 27.62 6.48 -11.38
C ILE A 163 26.59 5.37 -11.33
N ALA A 164 27.02 4.11 -11.13
CA ALA A 164 26.10 2.99 -11.00
C ALA A 164 25.14 3.16 -9.80
N GLY A 165 25.66 3.55 -8.63
CA GLY A 165 24.87 3.76 -7.42
C GLY A 165 23.84 4.88 -7.59
N VAL A 166 24.25 6.03 -8.11
CA VAL A 166 23.36 7.19 -8.32
C VAL A 166 22.32 6.90 -9.40
N ALA A 167 22.73 6.32 -10.55
CA ALA A 167 21.80 6.02 -11.63
C ALA A 167 20.73 4.99 -11.19
N THR A 168 21.14 3.91 -10.54
CA THR A 168 20.18 2.90 -10.03
C THR A 168 19.28 3.43 -8.94
N SER A 169 19.80 4.28 -8.04
CA SER A 169 19.02 4.97 -7.02
C SER A 169 17.95 5.87 -7.63
N ALA A 170 18.33 6.69 -8.64
CA ALA A 170 17.39 7.56 -9.35
C ALA A 170 16.28 6.76 -10.05
N MET A 171 16.64 5.66 -10.74
CA MET A 171 15.69 4.81 -11.44
C MET A 171 14.75 4.09 -10.46
N LEU A 172 15.27 3.56 -9.35
CA LEU A 172 14.46 2.92 -8.31
C LEU A 172 13.52 3.93 -7.64
N GLY A 173 14.01 5.14 -7.37
CA GLY A 173 13.20 6.26 -6.84
C GLY A 173 12.06 6.64 -7.78
N LEU A 174 12.35 6.75 -9.09
CA LEU A 174 11.33 7.02 -10.11
C LEU A 174 10.28 5.91 -10.16
N MET A 175 10.70 4.64 -10.18
CA MET A 175 9.79 3.49 -10.15
C MET A 175 8.92 3.50 -8.88
N SER A 176 9.49 3.84 -7.73
CA SER A 176 8.77 3.98 -6.46
C SER A 176 7.72 5.10 -6.51
N ALA A 177 8.08 6.25 -7.05
CA ALA A 177 7.15 7.38 -7.22
C ALA A 177 5.96 6.99 -8.12
N MET A 178 6.24 6.28 -9.22
CA MET A 178 5.19 5.77 -10.12
C MET A 178 4.25 4.78 -9.42
N CYS A 179 4.78 3.84 -8.64
CA CYS A 179 3.99 2.88 -7.88
C CYS A 179 3.13 3.55 -6.80
N ARG A 180 3.67 4.55 -6.09
CA ARG A 180 2.90 5.34 -5.11
C ARG A 180 1.75 6.08 -5.76
N ARG A 181 1.98 6.69 -6.93
CA ARG A 181 0.92 7.37 -7.69
C ARG A 181 -0.19 6.41 -8.08
N GLN A 182 0.14 5.22 -8.60
CA GLN A 182 -0.85 4.19 -8.92
C GLN A 182 -1.67 3.76 -7.69
N ARG A 183 -1.02 3.64 -6.53
CA ARG A 183 -1.71 3.29 -5.28
C ARG A 183 -2.67 4.39 -4.83
N LEU A 184 -2.29 5.66 -4.98
CA LEU A 184 -3.17 6.78 -4.68
C LEU A 184 -4.39 6.83 -5.61
N GLU A 185 -4.20 6.56 -6.91
CA GLU A 185 -5.29 6.45 -7.88
C GLU A 185 -6.25 5.29 -7.51
N ALA A 186 -5.70 4.11 -7.17
CA ALA A 186 -6.50 2.97 -6.70
C ALA A 186 -7.26 3.28 -5.40
N SER A 187 -6.63 4.04 -4.48
CA SER A 187 -7.27 4.49 -3.24
C SER A 187 -8.46 5.42 -3.50
N ARG A 188 -8.34 6.36 -4.44
CA ARG A 188 -9.42 7.26 -4.84
C ARG A 188 -10.57 6.50 -5.51
N LEU A 189 -10.26 5.53 -6.38
CA LEU A 189 -11.27 4.66 -6.98
C LEU A 189 -12.01 3.85 -5.91
N LEU A 190 -11.30 3.31 -4.92
CA LEU A 190 -11.92 2.62 -3.80
C LEU A 190 -12.89 3.53 -3.05
N ASP A 191 -12.50 4.79 -2.76
CA ASP A 191 -13.37 5.75 -2.07
C ASP A 191 -14.65 6.04 -2.88
N THR A 192 -14.51 6.16 -4.20
CA THR A 192 -15.67 6.34 -5.09
C THR A 192 -16.59 5.12 -5.03
N HIS A 193 -16.05 3.90 -5.06
CA HIS A 193 -16.84 2.68 -4.94
C HIS A 193 -17.48 2.51 -3.56
N ILE A 194 -16.81 2.92 -2.48
CA ILE A 194 -17.39 2.95 -1.13
C ILE A 194 -18.59 3.91 -1.08
N ALA A 195 -18.49 5.07 -1.74
CA ALA A 195 -19.57 6.05 -1.77
C ALA A 195 -20.76 5.62 -2.65
N THR A 196 -20.56 4.70 -3.60
CA THR A 196 -21.58 4.26 -4.57
C THR A 196 -22.00 2.81 -4.35
N SER A 197 -21.30 1.86 -4.97
CA SER A 197 -21.69 0.45 -5.01
C SER A 197 -21.55 -0.28 -3.67
N LEU A 198 -20.61 0.13 -2.81
CA LEU A 198 -20.37 -0.49 -1.50
C LEU A 198 -21.07 0.26 -0.35
N ARG A 199 -21.80 1.35 -0.63
CA ARG A 199 -22.51 2.14 0.39
C ARG A 199 -23.42 1.30 1.30
N PRO A 200 -24.20 0.31 0.83
CA PRO A 200 -25.07 -0.50 1.67
C PRO A 200 -24.32 -1.27 2.78
N PHE A 201 -23.02 -1.56 2.55
CA PHE A 201 -22.19 -2.30 3.48
C PHE A 201 -21.45 -1.41 4.48
N SER A 202 -21.46 -0.08 4.28
CA SER A 202 -20.79 0.85 5.18
C SER A 202 -21.52 0.94 6.52
N ARG A 203 -20.78 0.95 7.61
CA ARG A 203 -21.35 1.13 8.96
C ARG A 203 -22.08 2.45 9.12
N ALA A 204 -21.69 3.48 8.37
CA ALA A 204 -22.39 4.75 8.37
C ALA A 204 -23.81 4.60 7.84
N HIS A 205 -24.00 3.90 6.73
CA HIS A 205 -25.33 3.65 6.16
C HIS A 205 -26.17 2.73 7.05
N GLN A 206 -25.56 1.69 7.65
CA GLN A 206 -26.27 0.81 8.60
C GLN A 206 -26.74 1.58 9.84
N ARG A 207 -25.92 2.49 10.38
CA ARG A 207 -26.32 3.36 11.50
C ARG A 207 -27.44 4.33 11.10
N GLU A 208 -27.38 4.90 9.90
CA GLU A 208 -28.43 5.76 9.37
C GLU A 208 -29.74 4.99 9.25
N GLN A 209 -29.73 3.79 8.68
CA GLN A 209 -30.92 2.94 8.60
C GLN A 209 -31.44 2.51 9.99
N ALA A 210 -30.54 2.15 10.90
CA ALA A 210 -30.93 1.83 12.27
C ALA A 210 -31.57 3.03 13.00
N SER A 211 -31.07 4.24 12.80
CA SER A 211 -31.66 5.45 13.38
C SER A 211 -33.03 5.77 12.79
N LEU A 212 -33.21 5.60 11.49
CA LEU A 212 -34.51 5.76 10.82
C LEU A 212 -35.53 4.72 11.29
N ALA A 213 -35.10 3.46 11.47
CA ALA A 213 -35.94 2.40 12.00
C ALA A 213 -36.38 2.68 13.45
N LEU A 214 -35.46 3.16 14.30
CA LEU A 214 -35.79 3.58 15.68
C LEU A 214 -36.74 4.77 15.70
N GLN A 215 -36.56 5.73 14.79
CA GLN A 215 -37.46 6.87 14.67
C GLN A 215 -38.88 6.45 14.22
N ALA A 216 -38.96 5.55 13.23
CA ALA A 216 -40.25 4.99 12.81
C ALA A 216 -40.92 4.20 13.93
N GLN A 217 -40.15 3.43 14.72
CA GLN A 217 -40.66 2.71 15.87
C GLN A 217 -41.16 3.66 16.97
N SER A 218 -40.43 4.74 17.23
CA SER A 218 -40.86 5.76 18.23
C SER A 218 -42.13 6.48 17.80
N GLN A 219 -42.37 6.69 16.50
CA GLN A 219 -43.59 7.27 15.96
C GLN A 219 -44.79 6.28 16.03
N ALA A 220 -44.54 4.99 15.99
CA ALA A 220 -45.59 3.97 16.09
C ALA A 220 -46.03 3.70 17.56
N LEU A 221 -45.17 3.98 18.54
CA LEU A 221 -45.46 3.76 19.97
C LEU A 221 -46.72 4.49 20.49
N PRO A 222 -46.96 5.79 20.17
CA PRO A 222 -48.17 6.48 20.59
C PRO A 222 -49.46 5.80 20.09
N ALA A 223 -49.46 5.37 18.82
CA ALA A 223 -50.63 4.68 18.25
C ALA A 223 -50.93 3.34 18.93
N VAL A 224 -49.90 2.63 19.39
CA VAL A 224 -50.08 1.40 20.20
C VAL A 224 -50.59 1.74 21.60
N ALA A 225 -50.11 2.81 22.22
CA ALA A 225 -50.57 3.29 23.53
C ALA A 225 -52.04 3.70 23.45
N ASP A 226 -52.45 4.46 22.46
CA ASP A 226 -53.85 4.87 22.22
C ASP A 226 -54.76 3.65 22.03
N LYS A 227 -54.28 2.63 21.30
CA LYS A 227 -55.04 1.40 21.07
C LYS A 227 -55.17 0.56 22.33
N LEU A 228 -54.15 0.51 23.19
CA LEU A 228 -54.22 -0.13 24.49
C LEU A 228 -55.18 0.62 25.43
N GLN A 229 -55.15 1.95 25.41
CA GLN A 229 -56.06 2.76 26.22
C GLN A 229 -57.52 2.56 25.78
N ALA A 230 -57.78 2.58 24.48
CA ALA A 230 -59.13 2.28 23.95
C ALA A 230 -59.60 0.87 24.30
N MET A 231 -58.72 -0.11 24.34
CA MET A 231 -59.03 -1.48 24.76
C MET A 231 -59.31 -1.58 26.26
N MET A 232 -58.58 -0.84 27.08
CA MET A 232 -58.83 -0.74 28.52
C MET A 232 -60.19 -0.08 28.82
N ASP A 233 -60.52 1.01 28.14
CA ASP A 233 -61.80 1.71 28.24
C ASP A 233 -62.97 0.80 27.82
N HIS A 234 -62.80 0.03 26.75
CA HIS A 234 -63.77 -0.94 26.30
C HIS A 234 -63.98 -2.08 27.32
N MET A 235 -62.88 -2.58 27.92
CA MET A 235 -62.98 -3.58 29.00
C MET A 235 -63.66 -3.01 30.24
N ALA A 236 -63.37 -1.79 30.64
CA ALA A 236 -64.03 -1.14 31.77
C ALA A 236 -65.51 -0.97 31.52
N GLN A 237 -65.93 -0.54 30.33
CA GLN A 237 -67.36 -0.46 29.94
C GLN A 237 -68.02 -1.83 29.92
N HIS A 238 -67.37 -2.87 29.49
CA HIS A 238 -67.87 -4.22 29.47
C HIS A 238 -68.07 -4.75 30.88
N HIS A 239 -67.18 -4.44 31.81
CA HIS A 239 -67.25 -4.83 33.21
C HIS A 239 -68.42 -4.13 33.93
N LEU A 240 -68.65 -2.83 33.64
CA LEU A 240 -69.78 -2.09 34.15
C LEU A 240 -71.12 -2.68 33.69
N ARG A 241 -71.26 -2.99 32.39
CA ARG A 241 -72.50 -3.63 31.86
C ARG A 241 -72.74 -5.00 32.44
N LEU A 242 -71.74 -5.81 32.66
CA LEU A 242 -71.85 -7.11 33.33
C LEU A 242 -72.29 -6.97 34.79
N SER A 243 -71.77 -5.99 35.52
CA SER A 243 -72.14 -5.74 36.90
C SER A 243 -73.61 -5.25 37.03
N GLU A 244 -74.07 -4.39 36.09
CA GLU A 244 -75.47 -3.98 35.99
C GLU A 244 -76.37 -5.14 35.64
N GLN A 245 -76.01 -6.00 34.70
CA GLN A 245 -76.80 -7.20 34.39
C GLN A 245 -76.88 -8.16 35.54
N LEU A 246 -75.80 -8.37 36.29
CA LEU A 246 -75.85 -9.20 37.52
C LEU A 246 -76.70 -8.59 38.60
N ALA A 247 -76.68 -7.28 38.81
CA ALA A 247 -77.50 -6.58 39.76
C ALA A 247 -79.02 -6.66 39.42
N THR A 248 -79.31 -6.51 38.11
CA THR A 248 -80.74 -6.68 37.67
C THR A 248 -81.22 -8.12 37.76
N GLN A 249 -80.37 -9.11 37.46
CA GLN A 249 -80.74 -10.52 37.70
C GLN A 249 -80.93 -10.84 39.16
N GLN A 250 -80.09 -10.35 40.07
CA GLN A 250 -80.30 -10.53 41.53
C GLN A 250 -81.60 -9.88 42.00
N ALA A 251 -81.98 -8.71 41.52
CA ALA A 251 -83.23 -8.06 41.84
C ALA A 251 -84.46 -8.85 41.39
N GLN A 252 -84.38 -9.56 40.26
CA GLN A 252 -85.45 -10.44 39.76
C GLN A 252 -85.56 -11.75 40.51
N PHE A 253 -84.51 -12.24 41.17
CA PHE A 253 -84.56 -13.44 42.01
C PHE A 253 -85.12 -13.18 43.45
N HIS A 254 -85.27 -11.92 43.86
CA HIS A 254 -85.80 -11.52 45.18
C HIS A 254 -87.25 -11.03 45.14
N GLN A 255 -87.95 -11.14 43.99
CA GLN A 255 -89.36 -11.01 43.82
C GLN A 255 -90.02 -12.38 43.71
#